data_a4ee9e90c357fb47ac3ef647808cf5c8
#
_entry.id   a4ee9e90c357fb47ac3ef647808cf5c8
#
_cell.length_a   1.000
_cell.length_b   1.000
_cell.length_c   1.000
_cell.angle_alpha   90.00
_cell.angle_beta   90.00
_cell.angle_gamma   90.00
#
_symmetry.space_group_name_H-M   'P 1'
#
loop_
_entity.id
_entity.type
_entity.pdbx_description
1 polymer ?
#
loop_
_entity_poly.entity_id
_entity_poly.type
_entity_poly.pdbx_seq_one_letter_code
_entity_poly.pdbx_strand_id
1 'polypeptide(L)'
;MLYKNYLLILTSLIMFSLFDKVEAKYEKLFFDLSIMGLNGETINLSEFKGKTILLVNVASKCGFTKQYTGLQTLYENYKNKDFLVIGVPSNQFGGQEPGSNKEIKDF
;
A
#
# COMPACT_ATOMS: atom_id res chain seq x y z
N MET A 1 -7.69 50.37 25.12
CA MET A 1 -8.35 49.63 24.02
C MET A 1 -7.37 48.87 23.09
N LEU A 2 -6.19 49.34 22.86
CA LEU A 2 -5.17 48.69 22.01
C LEU A 2 -4.58 47.39 22.62
N TYR A 3 -4.44 47.26 23.94
CA TYR A 3 -3.88 46.10 24.61
C TYR A 3 -4.69 44.81 24.47
N LYS A 4 -6.02 44.92 24.38
CA LYS A 4 -6.88 43.72 24.22
C LYS A 4 -6.73 43.04 22.85
N ASN A 5 -6.45 43.80 21.82
CA ASN A 5 -6.30 43.26 20.49
C ASN A 5 -4.94 42.57 20.29
N TYR A 6 -3.88 43.05 20.92
CA TYR A 6 -2.56 42.40 20.92
C TYR A 6 -2.56 41.06 21.63
N LEU A 7 -3.29 40.96 22.76
CA LEU A 7 -3.40 39.70 23.51
C LEU A 7 -4.12 38.62 22.70
N LEU A 8 -5.19 38.97 21.97
CA LEU A 8 -5.92 38.04 21.11
C LEU A 8 -5.10 37.57 19.87
N ILE A 9 -4.29 38.46 19.33
CA ILE A 9 -3.39 38.14 18.21
C ILE A 9 -2.25 37.23 18.71
N LEU A 10 -1.70 37.48 19.88
CA LEU A 10 -0.64 36.68 20.47
C LEU A 10 -1.12 35.27 20.82
N THR A 11 -2.32 35.13 21.39
CA THR A 11 -2.93 33.82 21.70
C THR A 11 -3.26 33.03 20.43
N SER A 12 -3.70 33.70 19.36
CA SER A 12 -3.94 33.05 18.04
C SER A 12 -2.64 32.54 17.40
N LEU A 13 -1.55 33.29 17.48
CA LEU A 13 -0.23 32.88 17.00
C LEU A 13 0.35 31.70 17.78
N ILE A 14 0.16 31.68 19.10
CA ILE A 14 0.61 30.58 19.97
C ILE A 14 -0.21 29.31 19.70
N MET A 15 -1.51 29.42 19.48
CA MET A 15 -2.34 28.25 19.10
C MET A 15 -1.95 27.66 17.74
N PHE A 16 -1.50 28.49 16.79
CA PHE A 16 -1.08 27.99 15.47
C PHE A 16 0.28 27.28 15.53
N SER A 17 1.15 27.60 16.47
CA SER A 17 2.44 26.92 16.69
C SER A 17 2.32 25.58 17.45
N LEU A 18 1.15 25.28 18.04
CA LEU A 18 0.89 24.01 18.72
C LEU A 18 0.34 22.92 17.79
N PHE A 19 0.04 23.24 16.54
CA PHE A 19 -0.13 22.24 15.50
C PHE A 19 1.25 21.80 14.99
N ASP A 20 2.04 21.19 15.88
CA ASP A 20 3.15 20.37 15.44
C ASP A 20 2.60 19.34 14.46
N LYS A 21 3.16 19.34 13.26
CA LYS A 21 2.90 18.29 12.29
C LYS A 21 3.10 16.96 13.00
N VAL A 22 2.03 16.22 13.19
CA VAL A 22 2.13 14.82 13.56
C VAL A 22 2.78 14.14 12.34
N GLU A 23 4.10 14.19 12.26
CA GLU A 23 4.83 13.33 11.35
C GLU A 23 4.62 11.91 11.85
N ALA A 24 3.82 11.14 11.13
CA ALA A 24 3.74 9.72 11.34
C ALA A 24 5.15 9.16 11.10
N LYS A 25 5.86 8.87 12.19
CA LYS A 25 7.20 8.33 12.17
C LYS A 25 7.11 6.85 11.77
N TYR A 26 7.02 6.57 10.48
CA TYR A 26 7.19 5.22 9.97
C TYR A 26 8.69 4.91 9.96
N GLU A 27 9.09 3.88 10.68
CA GLU A 27 10.49 3.44 10.70
C GLU A 27 10.95 2.89 9.35
N LYS A 28 10.02 2.39 8.53
CA LYS A 28 10.28 1.87 7.17
C LYS A 28 9.22 2.34 6.20
N LEU A 29 9.65 2.83 5.06
CA LEU A 29 8.79 3.12 3.93
C LEU A 29 8.57 1.84 3.10
N PHE A 30 7.52 1.82 2.26
CA PHE A 30 7.19 0.69 1.40
C PHE A 30 8.40 0.17 0.61
N PHE A 31 9.19 1.07 0.04
CA PHE A 31 10.35 0.71 -0.77
C PHE A 31 11.58 0.25 0.04
N ASP A 32 11.53 0.29 1.36
CA ASP A 32 12.58 -0.23 2.25
C ASP A 32 12.28 -1.67 2.69
N LEU A 33 11.16 -2.22 2.24
CA LEU A 33 10.71 -3.56 2.57
C LEU A 33 11.14 -4.55 1.49
N SER A 34 11.26 -5.82 1.92
CA SER A 34 11.39 -6.97 1.04
C SER A 34 10.26 -7.95 1.34
N ILE A 35 9.78 -8.62 0.32
CA ILE A 35 8.76 -9.67 0.42
C ILE A 35 9.29 -10.96 -0.19
N MET A 36 8.70 -12.09 0.19
CA MET A 36 9.01 -13.38 -0.40
C MET A 36 8.02 -13.69 -1.53
N GLY A 37 8.53 -13.98 -2.71
CA GLY A 37 7.73 -14.44 -3.84
C GLY A 37 7.24 -15.88 -3.65
N LEU A 38 6.24 -16.29 -4.43
CA LEU A 38 5.68 -17.67 -4.39
C LEU A 38 6.70 -18.74 -4.78
N ASN A 39 7.74 -18.40 -5.51
CA ASN A 39 8.87 -19.27 -5.86
C ASN A 39 9.99 -19.28 -4.80
N GLY A 40 9.81 -18.59 -3.67
CA GLY A 40 10.78 -18.51 -2.58
C GLY A 40 11.92 -17.51 -2.78
N GLU A 41 11.90 -16.72 -3.85
CA GLU A 41 12.87 -15.64 -4.04
C GLU A 41 12.52 -14.41 -3.21
N THR A 42 13.54 -13.65 -2.81
CA THR A 42 13.34 -12.35 -2.16
C THR A 42 13.12 -11.27 -3.21
N ILE A 43 12.03 -10.55 -3.09
CA ILE A 43 11.69 -9.42 -3.94
C ILE A 43 11.89 -8.14 -3.14
N ASN A 44 12.83 -7.30 -3.54
CA ASN A 44 13.06 -6.00 -2.91
C ASN A 44 12.10 -4.98 -3.52
N LEU A 45 11.23 -4.39 -2.70
CA LEU A 45 10.25 -3.42 -3.20
C LEU A 45 10.90 -2.13 -3.72
N SER A 46 12.17 -1.89 -3.38
CA SER A 46 12.98 -0.80 -3.95
C SER A 46 13.14 -0.87 -5.48
N GLU A 47 13.03 -2.07 -6.05
CA GLU A 47 13.10 -2.29 -7.51
C GLU A 47 11.90 -1.68 -8.27
N PHE A 48 10.84 -1.38 -7.53
CA PHE A 48 9.62 -0.79 -8.09
C PHE A 48 9.51 0.72 -7.88
N LYS A 49 10.59 1.38 -7.42
CA LYS A 49 10.62 2.85 -7.29
C LYS A 49 10.28 3.50 -8.64
N GLY A 50 9.44 4.54 -8.59
CA GLY A 50 8.96 5.24 -9.78
C GLY A 50 7.74 4.62 -10.45
N LYS A 51 7.30 3.42 -10.02
CA LYS A 51 6.09 2.78 -10.53
C LYS A 51 4.86 3.10 -9.68
N THR A 52 3.72 3.19 -10.34
CA THR A 52 2.42 3.16 -9.66
C THR A 52 2.08 1.70 -9.35
N ILE A 53 1.88 1.37 -8.08
CA ILE A 53 1.67 0.01 -7.62
C ILE A 53 0.24 -0.15 -7.11
N LEU A 54 -0.50 -1.09 -7.68
CA LEU A 54 -1.76 -1.59 -7.15
C LEU A 54 -1.49 -2.87 -6.34
N LEU A 55 -1.55 -2.75 -5.01
CA LEU A 55 -1.39 -3.88 -4.10
C LEU A 55 -2.76 -4.49 -3.80
N VAL A 56 -2.94 -5.77 -4.06
CA VAL A 56 -4.22 -6.46 -3.93
C VAL A 56 -4.07 -7.70 -3.05
N ASN A 57 -4.87 -7.80 -1.98
CA ASN A 57 -5.03 -9.05 -1.27
C ASN A 57 -5.85 -10.02 -2.13
N VAL A 58 -5.33 -11.22 -2.39
CA VAL A 58 -5.90 -12.18 -3.33
C VAL A 58 -6.13 -13.54 -2.68
N ALA A 59 -7.08 -14.30 -3.23
CA ALA A 59 -7.36 -15.67 -2.83
C ALA A 59 -7.98 -16.46 -3.98
N SER A 60 -7.58 -17.73 -4.15
CA SER A 60 -8.03 -18.59 -5.27
C SER A 60 -9.44 -19.14 -5.08
N LYS A 61 -9.94 -19.24 -3.83
CA LYS A 61 -11.26 -19.81 -3.49
C LYS A 61 -12.25 -18.77 -2.95
N CYS A 62 -12.15 -17.54 -3.44
CA CYS A 62 -13.03 -16.43 -3.06
C CYS A 62 -14.11 -16.19 -4.12
N GLY A 63 -15.29 -15.75 -3.72
CA GLY A 63 -16.34 -15.32 -4.65
C GLY A 63 -15.92 -14.17 -5.58
N PHE A 64 -14.91 -13.39 -5.18
CA PHE A 64 -14.34 -12.29 -5.96
C PHE A 64 -13.15 -12.68 -6.83
N THR A 65 -12.71 -13.94 -6.83
CA THR A 65 -11.54 -14.41 -7.62
C THR A 65 -11.70 -14.14 -9.12
N LYS A 66 -12.94 -14.12 -9.62
CA LYS A 66 -13.24 -13.71 -11.00
C LYS A 66 -12.75 -12.31 -11.38
N GLN A 67 -12.46 -11.45 -10.40
CA GLN A 67 -11.85 -10.12 -10.64
C GLN A 67 -10.41 -10.20 -11.14
N TYR A 68 -9.73 -11.35 -11.02
CA TYR A 68 -8.37 -11.53 -11.57
C TYR A 68 -8.29 -11.20 -13.06
N THR A 69 -9.31 -11.56 -13.82
CA THR A 69 -9.39 -11.21 -15.25
C THR A 69 -9.34 -9.70 -15.47
N GLY A 70 -10.08 -8.93 -14.66
CA GLY A 70 -10.06 -7.46 -14.71
C GLY A 70 -8.72 -6.87 -14.29
N LEU A 71 -8.09 -7.42 -13.24
CA LEU A 71 -6.76 -7.01 -12.79
C LEU A 71 -5.70 -7.29 -13.85
N GLN A 72 -5.76 -8.45 -14.53
CA GLN A 72 -4.86 -8.77 -15.63
C GLN A 72 -5.07 -7.81 -16.80
N THR A 73 -6.31 -7.53 -17.18
CA THR A 73 -6.62 -6.56 -18.24
C THR A 73 -6.08 -5.17 -17.89
N LEU A 74 -6.25 -4.74 -16.65
CA LEU A 74 -5.72 -3.47 -16.18
C LEU A 74 -4.19 -3.43 -16.29
N TYR A 75 -3.51 -4.47 -15.82
CA TYR A 75 -2.06 -4.57 -15.95
C TYR A 75 -1.61 -4.50 -17.42
N GLU A 76 -2.21 -5.28 -18.31
CA GLU A 76 -1.85 -5.29 -19.72
C GLU A 76 -2.01 -3.91 -20.39
N ASN A 77 -3.04 -3.15 -20.02
CA ASN A 77 -3.29 -1.83 -20.56
C ASN A 77 -2.28 -0.77 -20.09
N TYR A 78 -1.66 -0.98 -18.92
CA TYR A 78 -0.82 0.03 -18.26
C TYR A 78 0.62 -0.41 -17.99
N LYS A 79 1.01 -1.66 -18.24
CA LYS A 79 2.36 -2.18 -17.96
C LYS A 79 3.50 -1.35 -18.59
N ASN A 80 3.23 -0.67 -19.69
CA ASN A 80 4.20 0.19 -20.39
C ASN A 80 4.16 1.65 -19.90
N LYS A 81 3.38 1.96 -18.82
CA LYS A 81 3.22 3.28 -18.23
C LYS A 81 3.64 3.28 -16.76
N ASP A 82 4.72 2.58 -16.44
CA ASP A 82 5.23 2.44 -15.07
C ASP A 82 4.15 2.02 -14.06
N PHE A 83 3.32 1.05 -14.44
CA PHE A 83 2.27 0.48 -13.62
C PHE A 83 2.52 -1.00 -13.33
N LEU A 84 2.25 -1.41 -12.09
CA LEU A 84 2.41 -2.77 -11.62
C LEU A 84 1.23 -3.18 -10.73
N VAL A 85 0.78 -4.42 -10.88
CA VAL A 85 -0.16 -5.07 -9.95
C VAL A 85 0.61 -6.13 -9.16
N ILE A 86 0.53 -6.07 -7.84
CA ILE A 86 1.10 -7.07 -6.93
C ILE A 86 -0.05 -7.76 -6.20
N GLY A 87 -0.26 -9.04 -6.47
CA GLY A 87 -1.17 -9.90 -5.72
C GLY A 87 -0.48 -10.46 -4.48
N VAL A 88 -1.11 -10.30 -3.32
CA VAL A 88 -0.64 -10.86 -2.05
C VAL A 88 -1.63 -11.92 -1.57
N PRO A 89 -1.33 -13.20 -1.80
CA PRO A 89 -2.20 -14.29 -1.33
C PRO A 89 -2.19 -14.40 0.19
N SER A 90 -3.35 -14.59 0.78
CA SER A 90 -3.49 -14.78 2.23
C SER A 90 -4.63 -15.72 2.57
N ASN A 91 -4.31 -16.75 3.35
CA ASN A 91 -5.31 -17.70 3.89
C ASN A 91 -5.96 -17.24 5.20
N GLN A 92 -5.58 -16.06 5.72
CA GLN A 92 -6.08 -15.56 7.00
C GLN A 92 -7.53 -15.05 6.92
N PHE A 93 -8.05 -14.82 5.73
CA PHE A 93 -9.39 -14.31 5.49
C PHE A 93 -10.33 -15.47 5.06
N GLY A 94 -10.96 -16.11 6.03
CA GLY A 94 -11.93 -17.17 5.79
C GLY A 94 -11.37 -18.47 5.19
N GLY A 95 -10.06 -18.70 5.22
CA GLY A 95 -9.44 -19.92 4.69
C GLY A 95 -9.55 -20.06 3.16
N GLN A 96 -9.62 -18.96 2.43
CA GLN A 96 -9.90 -18.95 1.00
C GLN A 96 -8.64 -19.09 0.11
N GLU A 97 -7.45 -19.20 0.72
CA GLU A 97 -6.18 -19.47 0.02
C GLU A 97 -5.41 -20.62 0.70
N PRO A 98 -5.97 -21.86 0.76
CA PRO A 98 -5.38 -22.98 1.50
C PRO A 98 -4.27 -23.70 0.73
N GLY A 99 -4.02 -23.32 -0.52
CA GLY A 99 -3.05 -23.97 -1.40
C GLY A 99 -1.60 -23.73 -0.97
N SER A 100 -0.71 -24.60 -1.43
CA SER A 100 0.74 -24.37 -1.40
C SER A 100 1.11 -23.23 -2.34
N ASN A 101 2.29 -22.65 -2.15
CA ASN A 101 2.82 -21.61 -3.04
C ASN A 101 2.79 -22.03 -4.52
N LYS A 102 3.08 -23.31 -4.79
CA LYS A 102 3.02 -23.85 -6.15
C LYS A 102 1.60 -23.84 -6.71
N GLU A 103 0.63 -24.33 -5.93
CA GLU A 103 -0.78 -24.36 -6.35
C GLU A 103 -1.34 -22.95 -6.59
N ILE A 104 -0.98 -22.00 -5.72
CA ILE A 104 -1.39 -20.59 -5.86
C ILE A 104 -0.79 -19.97 -7.13
N LYS A 105 0.47 -20.30 -7.43
CA LYS A 105 1.16 -19.79 -8.63
C LYS A 105 0.60 -20.37 -9.92
N ASP A 106 0.20 -21.65 -9.89
CA ASP A 106 -0.32 -22.37 -11.06
C ASP A 106 -1.79 -22.04 -11.34
N PHE A 107 -2.50 -21.43 -10.36
CA PHE A 107 -3.88 -20.99 -10.46
C PHE A 107 -4.02 -19.74 -11.34
#